data_fc8616e82d27490f6fa649bd7efd6a5d
#
_entry.id   fc8616e82d27490f6fa649bd7efd6a5d
#
_cell.length_a   1.000
_cell.length_b   1.000
_cell.length_c   1.000
_cell.angle_alpha   90.00
_cell.angle_beta   90.00
_cell.angle_gamma   90.00
#
_symmetry.space_group_name_H-M   'P 1'
#
loop_
_entity.id
_entity.type
_entity.pdbx_description
1 polymer ?
#
loop_
_entity_poly.entity_id
_entity_poly.type
_entity_poly.pdbx_seq_one_letter_code
_entity_poly.pdbx_strand_id
1 'polypeptide(L)'
;MKRFFMLLLVLALTSCASIPSDSELFVLDEVTSTPGVDPVRVIARPPSKSMNPQELVDGFMAAQASIADNYAVARLYLTDELAQAWKPSSVHIIDSAGTQFSSLSSTALRVNTQEAGVLDKTARLTWWDSPLTQSAVFTYVSTDEGLRLSRVPNETYLSALDFTRTYVSAPLYFMSPNFESLVPDVVWVPNLGAAVATRVAQLLLAGPDGALKNAVETAIPTGTRLSPTTVTVTSGEAALNLDSTALQVTDAQRNAMVAQIAWTLSSLSGINFVRVTVANQAVSTEKFVFSR
;
A
#
# COMPACT_ATOMS: atom_id res chain seq x y z
N MET A 1 47.09 -14.52 61.63
CA MET A 1 46.70 -15.09 60.32
C MET A 1 45.28 -14.68 59.88
N LYS A 2 44.25 -14.71 60.74
CA LYS A 2 42.87 -14.34 60.32
C LYS A 2 42.70 -12.85 59.89
N ARG A 3 43.46 -11.93 60.49
CA ARG A 3 43.40 -10.48 60.15
C ARG A 3 44.08 -10.14 58.82
N PHE A 4 45.05 -10.93 58.43
CA PHE A 4 45.78 -10.75 57.17
C PHE A 4 44.94 -11.25 55.97
N PHE A 5 44.16 -12.33 56.17
CA PHE A 5 43.25 -12.87 55.18
C PHE A 5 42.03 -12.00 54.91
N MET A 6 41.58 -11.26 55.94
CA MET A 6 40.48 -10.31 55.82
C MET A 6 40.87 -9.05 55.05
N LEU A 7 42.16 -8.63 55.14
CA LEU A 7 42.69 -7.50 54.39
C LEU A 7 42.86 -7.81 52.89
N LEU A 8 43.19 -9.08 52.56
CA LEU A 8 43.34 -9.55 51.17
C LEU A 8 42.00 -9.70 50.45
N LEU A 9 40.92 -9.98 51.19
CA LEU A 9 39.57 -10.10 50.63
C LEU A 9 38.94 -8.76 50.28
N VAL A 10 39.32 -7.67 50.95
CA VAL A 10 38.83 -6.31 50.69
C VAL A 10 39.50 -5.71 49.44
N LEU A 11 40.73 -6.15 49.09
CA LEU A 11 41.43 -5.64 47.89
C LEU A 11 40.94 -6.27 46.59
N ALA A 12 40.18 -7.37 46.66
CA ALA A 12 39.67 -8.07 45.47
C ALA A 12 38.36 -7.48 44.92
N LEU A 13 37.74 -6.50 45.57
CA LEU A 13 36.45 -5.94 45.19
C LEU A 13 36.56 -4.57 44.46
N THR A 14 37.76 -4.09 44.16
CA THR A 14 37.96 -2.85 43.36
C THR A 14 38.31 -3.16 41.90
N SER A 15 37.58 -4.09 41.28
CA SER A 15 37.59 -4.19 39.83
C SER A 15 36.65 -3.12 39.25
N CYS A 16 37.19 -1.93 39.05
CA CYS A 16 36.53 -0.91 38.24
C CYS A 16 36.41 -1.46 36.80
N ALA A 17 35.24 -1.84 36.44
CA ALA A 17 34.90 -1.99 35.01
C ALA A 17 34.98 -0.60 34.38
N SER A 18 36.08 -0.31 33.71
CA SER A 18 36.16 0.87 32.83
C SER A 18 35.26 0.63 31.64
N ILE A 19 34.13 1.31 31.58
CA ILE A 19 33.33 1.44 30.37
C ILE A 19 34.21 2.21 29.37
N PRO A 20 34.50 1.70 28.18
CA PRO A 20 35.21 2.45 27.16
C PRO A 20 34.35 3.67 26.77
N SER A 21 34.87 4.86 27.05
CA SER A 21 34.22 6.14 26.70
C SER A 21 34.54 6.61 25.27
N ASP A 22 35.23 5.79 24.50
CA ASP A 22 35.50 6.08 23.10
C ASP A 22 34.50 5.31 22.21
N SER A 23 33.23 5.69 22.31
CA SER A 23 32.30 5.52 21.23
C SER A 23 32.50 6.70 20.30
N GLU A 24 33.18 6.51 19.18
CA GLU A 24 33.04 7.41 18.05
C GLU A 24 31.54 7.54 17.79
N LEU A 25 31.00 8.72 18.01
CA LEU A 25 29.69 9.10 17.51
C LEU A 25 29.78 8.99 16.00
N PHE A 26 29.35 7.83 15.44
CA PHE A 26 28.91 7.81 14.08
C PHE A 26 27.72 8.75 14.00
N VAL A 27 27.98 10.00 13.58
CA VAL A 27 26.94 10.84 13.02
C VAL A 27 26.52 10.12 11.74
N LEU A 28 25.51 9.25 11.89
CA LEU A 28 24.72 8.87 10.74
C LEU A 28 24.24 10.21 10.19
N ASP A 29 24.66 10.53 8.95
CA ASP A 29 24.03 11.59 8.18
C ASP A 29 22.54 11.45 8.41
N GLU A 30 21.92 12.54 8.81
CA GLU A 30 20.52 12.64 9.11
C GLU A 30 19.78 12.11 7.89
N VAL A 31 19.46 10.81 7.93
CA VAL A 31 18.47 10.23 7.01
C VAL A 31 17.23 11.05 7.35
N THR A 32 16.94 12.03 6.51
CA THR A 32 15.69 12.78 6.54
C THR A 32 14.58 11.76 6.31
N SER A 33 14.27 11.01 7.38
CA SER A 33 13.09 10.18 7.43
C SER A 33 11.93 11.17 7.38
N THR A 34 11.33 11.26 6.21
CA THR A 34 10.00 11.85 6.06
C THR A 34 9.14 11.25 7.16
N PRO A 35 8.43 12.03 8.00
CA PRO A 35 7.52 11.49 8.98
C PRO A 35 6.31 10.90 8.24
N GLY A 36 6.49 9.75 7.69
CA GLY A 36 5.45 8.88 7.17
C GLY A 36 5.52 7.62 8.01
N VAL A 37 4.38 7.06 8.38
CA VAL A 37 4.31 5.75 9.00
C VAL A 37 5.12 4.81 8.12
N ASP A 38 6.27 4.32 8.61
CA ASP A 38 7.08 3.35 7.88
C ASP A 38 6.16 2.19 7.48
N PRO A 39 6.05 1.86 6.19
CA PRO A 39 5.17 0.77 5.78
C PRO A 39 5.63 -0.52 6.45
N VAL A 40 4.75 -1.18 7.18
CA VAL A 40 5.03 -2.48 7.78
C VAL A 40 5.31 -3.44 6.63
N ARG A 41 6.57 -3.84 6.45
CA ARG A 41 6.94 -4.82 5.43
C ARG A 41 6.58 -6.21 5.92
N VAL A 42 5.60 -6.81 5.28
CA VAL A 42 5.32 -8.24 5.45
C VAL A 42 6.42 -9.02 4.72
N ILE A 43 7.20 -9.79 5.48
CA ILE A 43 8.26 -10.65 4.91
C ILE A 43 7.62 -11.97 4.49
N ALA A 44 7.33 -12.11 3.22
CA ALA A 44 6.85 -13.36 2.64
C ALA A 44 8.01 -14.36 2.44
N ARG A 45 7.69 -15.64 2.54
CA ARG A 45 8.67 -16.73 2.28
C ARG A 45 8.53 -17.19 0.82
N PRO A 46 9.64 -17.50 0.13
CA PRO A 46 9.58 -18.14 -1.19
C PRO A 46 9.13 -19.60 -1.10
N PRO A 47 8.67 -20.22 -2.20
CA PRO A 47 8.33 -21.63 -2.22
C PRO A 47 9.53 -22.52 -1.99
N SER A 48 9.33 -23.68 -1.36
CA SER A 48 10.34 -24.72 -1.21
C SER A 48 10.06 -25.93 -2.11
N LYS A 49 11.10 -26.72 -2.44
CA LYS A 49 10.97 -27.92 -3.30
C LYS A 49 10.07 -28.99 -2.71
N SER A 50 9.96 -29.04 -1.38
CA SER A 50 9.26 -30.11 -0.65
C SER A 50 7.79 -29.80 -0.37
N MET A 51 7.28 -28.66 -0.80
CA MET A 51 5.88 -28.27 -0.56
C MET A 51 4.92 -29.26 -1.22
N ASN A 52 3.91 -29.68 -0.47
CA ASN A 52 2.76 -30.37 -1.02
C ASN A 52 1.79 -29.35 -1.68
N PRO A 53 0.77 -29.79 -2.44
CA PRO A 53 -0.14 -28.88 -3.15
C PRO A 53 -0.87 -27.89 -2.25
N GLN A 54 -1.27 -28.28 -1.04
CA GLN A 54 -1.94 -27.39 -0.09
C GLN A 54 -0.98 -26.33 0.45
N GLU A 55 0.23 -26.71 0.85
CA GLU A 55 1.28 -25.79 1.30
C GLU A 55 1.67 -24.79 0.21
N LEU A 56 1.68 -25.22 -1.07
CA LEU A 56 1.97 -24.38 -2.21
C LEU A 56 0.92 -23.26 -2.35
N VAL A 57 -0.37 -23.60 -2.29
CA VAL A 57 -1.46 -22.61 -2.42
C VAL A 57 -1.52 -21.71 -1.19
N ASP A 58 -1.39 -22.27 0.01
CA ASP A 58 -1.39 -21.50 1.25
C ASP A 58 -0.22 -20.51 1.29
N GLY A 59 0.98 -20.96 0.91
CA GLY A 59 2.15 -20.11 0.80
C GLY A 59 2.01 -19.01 -0.27
N PHE A 60 1.39 -19.31 -1.41
CA PHE A 60 1.06 -18.32 -2.42
C PHE A 60 0.10 -17.25 -1.89
N MET A 61 -0.97 -17.66 -1.21
CA MET A 61 -1.94 -16.74 -0.63
C MET A 61 -1.27 -15.85 0.45
N ALA A 62 -0.48 -16.46 1.34
CA ALA A 62 0.26 -15.71 2.37
C ALA A 62 1.27 -14.73 1.77
N ALA A 63 1.93 -15.09 0.65
CA ALA A 63 2.90 -14.23 -0.01
C ALA A 63 2.27 -12.99 -0.68
N GLN A 64 0.97 -12.98 -0.90
CA GLN A 64 0.25 -11.83 -1.46
C GLN A 64 0.17 -10.63 -0.51
N ALA A 65 0.40 -10.84 0.78
CA ALA A 65 0.53 -9.74 1.74
C ALA A 65 1.80 -8.90 1.51
N SER A 66 2.81 -9.44 0.80
CA SER A 66 3.99 -8.69 0.37
C SER A 66 3.75 -8.05 -0.99
N ILE A 67 3.14 -6.87 -1.01
CA ILE A 67 2.76 -6.12 -2.23
C ILE A 67 3.95 -5.44 -2.93
N ALA A 68 5.11 -5.36 -2.27
CA ALA A 68 6.31 -4.75 -2.81
C ALA A 68 6.74 -5.41 -4.14
N ASP A 69 7.34 -4.62 -5.02
CA ASP A 69 7.87 -5.07 -6.32
C ASP A 69 6.86 -5.91 -7.13
N ASN A 70 5.59 -5.46 -7.10
CA ASN A 70 4.49 -6.10 -7.81
C ASN A 70 4.32 -7.58 -7.42
N TYR A 71 4.24 -7.84 -6.10
CA TYR A 71 4.07 -9.19 -5.55
C TYR A 71 5.23 -10.14 -5.89
N ALA A 72 6.48 -9.66 -5.88
CA ALA A 72 7.64 -10.43 -6.34
C ALA A 72 7.73 -11.82 -5.71
N VAL A 73 7.48 -11.95 -4.39
CA VAL A 73 7.55 -13.25 -3.71
C VAL A 73 6.39 -14.17 -4.09
N ALA A 74 5.16 -13.65 -4.22
CA ALA A 74 4.02 -14.45 -4.65
C ALA A 74 4.23 -15.00 -6.08
N ARG A 75 4.86 -14.22 -6.96
CA ARG A 75 5.18 -14.66 -8.33
C ARG A 75 6.13 -15.83 -8.39
N LEU A 76 6.98 -16.05 -7.40
CA LEU A 76 7.87 -17.23 -7.32
C LEU A 76 7.09 -18.56 -7.17
N TYR A 77 5.85 -18.52 -6.71
CA TYR A 77 4.96 -19.68 -6.59
C TYR A 77 4.33 -20.08 -7.92
N LEU A 78 4.38 -19.21 -8.92
CA LEU A 78 3.74 -19.39 -10.24
C LEU A 78 4.75 -19.99 -11.23
N THR A 79 4.23 -20.59 -12.32
CA THR A 79 5.06 -20.85 -13.51
C THR A 79 5.52 -19.53 -14.12
N ASP A 80 6.63 -19.52 -14.86
CA ASP A 80 7.19 -18.30 -15.45
C ASP A 80 6.20 -17.55 -16.34
N GLU A 81 5.43 -18.30 -17.14
CA GLU A 81 4.39 -17.72 -18.01
C GLU A 81 3.30 -17.05 -17.17
N LEU A 82 2.80 -17.75 -16.13
CA LEU A 82 1.76 -17.20 -15.27
C LEU A 82 2.29 -16.03 -14.43
N ALA A 83 3.53 -16.09 -13.96
CA ALA A 83 4.16 -15.01 -13.21
C ALA A 83 4.20 -13.69 -14.00
N GLN A 84 4.39 -13.75 -15.32
CA GLN A 84 4.35 -12.58 -16.20
C GLN A 84 2.91 -12.13 -16.50
N ALA A 85 1.98 -13.05 -16.66
CA ALA A 85 0.59 -12.78 -17.05
C ALA A 85 -0.30 -12.37 -15.89
N TRP A 86 -0.01 -12.81 -14.65
CA TRP A 86 -0.88 -12.59 -13.49
C TRP A 86 -0.96 -11.11 -13.11
N LYS A 87 -2.19 -10.58 -13.17
CA LYS A 87 -2.50 -9.17 -12.89
C LYS A 87 -3.72 -9.10 -11.98
N PRO A 88 -3.55 -9.21 -10.66
CA PRO A 88 -4.67 -9.16 -9.73
C PRO A 88 -5.41 -7.82 -9.84
N SER A 89 -6.72 -7.87 -9.88
CA SER A 89 -7.59 -6.70 -10.08
C SER A 89 -8.45 -6.36 -8.87
N SER A 90 -8.52 -7.27 -7.89
CA SER A 90 -9.28 -7.11 -6.64
C SER A 90 -8.54 -7.76 -5.49
N VAL A 91 -8.90 -7.35 -4.27
CA VAL A 91 -8.40 -7.95 -3.03
C VAL A 91 -9.58 -8.49 -2.25
N HIS A 92 -9.61 -9.79 -2.03
CA HIS A 92 -10.59 -10.48 -1.22
C HIS A 92 -10.09 -10.54 0.22
N ILE A 93 -10.85 -9.97 1.15
CA ILE A 93 -10.51 -9.98 2.57
C ILE A 93 -11.15 -11.22 3.17
N ILE A 94 -10.32 -12.15 3.61
CA ILE A 94 -10.76 -13.48 4.03
C ILE A 94 -10.48 -13.75 5.50
N ASP A 95 -11.25 -14.64 6.08
CA ASP A 95 -10.88 -15.32 7.32
C ASP A 95 -9.95 -16.49 6.97
N SER A 96 -8.66 -16.33 7.26
CA SER A 96 -7.65 -17.35 6.97
C SER A 96 -7.89 -18.66 7.72
N ALA A 97 -8.48 -18.62 8.92
CA ALA A 97 -8.80 -19.81 9.73
C ALA A 97 -9.95 -20.62 9.11
N GLY A 98 -10.82 -19.96 8.33
CA GLY A 98 -11.95 -20.60 7.63
C GLY A 98 -11.60 -21.18 6.26
N THR A 99 -10.33 -21.09 5.82
CA THR A 99 -9.90 -21.59 4.50
C THR A 99 -9.89 -23.13 4.48
N GLN A 100 -10.57 -23.70 3.51
CA GLN A 100 -10.68 -25.15 3.35
C GLN A 100 -10.18 -25.58 1.97
N PHE A 101 -9.41 -26.68 1.94
CA PHE A 101 -8.83 -27.25 0.73
C PHE A 101 -9.48 -28.58 0.41
N SER A 102 -9.80 -28.80 -0.87
CA SER A 102 -10.26 -30.09 -1.37
C SER A 102 -9.61 -30.42 -2.71
N SER A 103 -9.18 -31.68 -2.87
CA SER A 103 -8.61 -32.14 -4.14
C SER A 103 -9.70 -32.29 -5.19
N LEU A 104 -9.50 -31.68 -6.36
CA LEU A 104 -10.34 -31.87 -7.53
C LEU A 104 -9.76 -32.91 -8.49
N SER A 105 -8.44 -32.97 -8.58
CA SER A 105 -7.70 -33.93 -9.39
C SER A 105 -6.26 -34.06 -8.85
N SER A 106 -5.43 -34.85 -9.52
CA SER A 106 -4.00 -34.96 -9.19
C SER A 106 -3.21 -33.67 -9.42
N THR A 107 -3.79 -32.65 -10.07
CA THR A 107 -3.13 -31.38 -10.42
C THR A 107 -3.98 -30.16 -10.11
N ALA A 108 -5.07 -30.30 -9.36
CA ALA A 108 -5.97 -29.19 -9.06
C ALA A 108 -6.54 -29.27 -7.63
N LEU A 109 -6.55 -28.14 -6.96
CA LEU A 109 -7.20 -27.94 -5.68
C LEU A 109 -8.33 -26.93 -5.79
N ARG A 110 -9.42 -27.20 -5.09
CA ARG A 110 -10.45 -26.20 -4.77
C ARG A 110 -10.15 -25.63 -3.40
N VAL A 111 -10.18 -24.30 -3.32
CA VAL A 111 -10.04 -23.55 -2.08
C VAL A 111 -11.35 -22.85 -1.80
N ASN A 112 -11.95 -23.12 -0.66
CA ASN A 112 -13.12 -22.38 -0.17
C ASN A 112 -12.65 -21.42 0.92
N THR A 113 -12.98 -20.15 0.77
CA THR A 113 -12.66 -19.08 1.73
C THR A 113 -13.93 -18.47 2.29
N GLN A 114 -13.84 -17.93 3.50
CA GLN A 114 -14.88 -17.09 4.09
C GLN A 114 -14.49 -15.64 3.83
N GLU A 115 -15.15 -15.00 2.87
CA GLU A 115 -14.87 -13.63 2.47
C GLU A 115 -15.67 -12.66 3.34
N ALA A 116 -14.95 -11.76 4.04
CA ALA A 116 -15.52 -10.70 4.87
C ALA A 116 -15.76 -9.40 4.09
N GLY A 117 -15.05 -9.19 2.99
CA GLY A 117 -15.17 -8.02 2.16
C GLY A 117 -14.30 -8.07 0.91
N VAL A 118 -14.46 -7.10 0.04
CA VAL A 118 -13.70 -6.99 -1.21
C VAL A 118 -13.29 -5.55 -1.48
N LEU A 119 -12.02 -5.37 -1.85
CA LEU A 119 -11.51 -4.15 -2.45
C LEU A 119 -11.54 -4.33 -3.97
N ASP A 120 -12.32 -3.54 -4.64
CA ASP A 120 -12.50 -3.63 -6.08
C ASP A 120 -11.38 -2.93 -6.89
N LYS A 121 -11.42 -3.05 -8.21
CA LYS A 121 -10.46 -2.41 -9.13
C LYS A 121 -10.48 -0.88 -9.08
N THR A 122 -11.55 -0.28 -8.56
CA THR A 122 -11.71 1.17 -8.39
C THR A 122 -11.24 1.64 -7.01
N ALA A 123 -10.59 0.73 -6.25
CA ALA A 123 -10.06 0.96 -4.92
C ALA A 123 -11.13 1.25 -3.86
N ARG A 124 -12.35 0.77 -4.06
CA ARG A 124 -13.44 0.89 -3.09
C ARG A 124 -13.63 -0.41 -2.34
N LEU A 125 -13.70 -0.28 -1.03
CA LEU A 125 -13.86 -1.40 -0.10
C LEU A 125 -15.34 -1.60 0.23
N THR A 126 -15.81 -2.82 0.03
CA THR A 126 -17.12 -3.28 0.48
C THR A 126 -16.94 -4.35 1.54
N TRP A 127 -17.58 -4.16 2.70
CA TRP A 127 -17.68 -5.18 3.73
C TRP A 127 -19.04 -5.88 3.64
N TRP A 128 -19.04 -7.16 3.95
CA TRP A 128 -20.27 -7.95 4.01
C TRP A 128 -20.80 -7.99 5.45
N ASP A 129 -22.11 -7.92 5.61
CA ASP A 129 -22.75 -8.06 6.94
C ASP A 129 -22.50 -9.44 7.55
N SER A 130 -22.33 -10.44 6.72
CA SER A 130 -21.94 -11.80 7.09
C SER A 130 -20.96 -12.34 6.06
N PRO A 131 -19.93 -13.11 6.48
CA PRO A 131 -18.97 -13.67 5.54
C PRO A 131 -19.63 -14.52 4.45
N LEU A 132 -19.15 -14.38 3.22
CA LEU A 132 -19.61 -15.15 2.06
C LEU A 132 -18.63 -16.29 1.77
N THR A 133 -19.14 -17.48 1.56
CA THR A 133 -18.30 -18.59 1.10
C THR A 133 -17.99 -18.41 -0.38
N GLN A 134 -16.70 -18.21 -0.70
CA GLN A 134 -16.18 -18.14 -2.06
C GLN A 134 -15.37 -19.39 -2.38
N SER A 135 -15.38 -19.80 -3.64
CA SER A 135 -14.67 -20.99 -4.10
C SER A 135 -13.79 -20.65 -5.30
N ALA A 136 -12.51 -20.98 -5.21
CA ALA A 136 -11.55 -20.78 -6.27
C ALA A 136 -10.82 -22.08 -6.61
N VAL A 137 -10.37 -22.22 -7.85
CA VAL A 137 -9.62 -23.40 -8.32
C VAL A 137 -8.19 -22.98 -8.66
N PHE A 138 -7.25 -23.70 -8.07
CA PHE A 138 -5.81 -23.56 -8.30
C PHE A 138 -5.30 -24.81 -8.98
N THR A 139 -4.58 -24.67 -10.09
CA THR A 139 -3.90 -25.80 -10.72
C THR A 139 -2.40 -25.67 -10.59
N TYR A 140 -1.73 -26.81 -10.52
CA TYR A 140 -0.28 -26.86 -10.32
C TYR A 140 0.37 -27.93 -11.20
N VAL A 141 1.65 -27.75 -11.45
CA VAL A 141 2.50 -28.65 -12.21
C VAL A 141 3.79 -28.92 -11.42
N SER A 142 4.41 -30.06 -11.69
CA SER A 142 5.73 -30.39 -11.16
C SER A 142 6.82 -29.81 -12.07
N THR A 143 7.81 -29.16 -11.47
CA THR A 143 9.00 -28.62 -12.13
C THR A 143 10.26 -29.16 -11.45
N ASP A 144 11.44 -28.91 -12.03
CA ASP A 144 12.73 -29.26 -11.41
C ASP A 144 12.97 -28.59 -10.07
N GLU A 145 12.27 -27.46 -9.82
CA GLU A 145 12.34 -26.69 -8.58
C GLU A 145 11.21 -27.00 -7.59
N GLY A 146 10.42 -28.02 -7.83
CA GLY A 146 9.23 -28.39 -7.05
C GLY A 146 7.92 -27.97 -7.73
N LEU A 147 6.84 -27.98 -6.95
CA LEU A 147 5.53 -27.60 -7.47
C LEU A 147 5.44 -26.11 -7.78
N ARG A 148 4.75 -25.75 -8.88
CA ARG A 148 4.41 -24.37 -9.24
C ARG A 148 2.96 -24.30 -9.67
N LEU A 149 2.29 -23.19 -9.33
CA LEU A 149 0.93 -22.92 -9.76
C LEU A 149 0.93 -22.54 -11.25
N SER A 150 0.15 -23.25 -12.04
CA SER A 150 0.00 -23.02 -13.48
C SER A 150 -1.30 -22.29 -13.82
N ARG A 151 -2.24 -22.19 -12.85
CA ARG A 151 -3.45 -21.37 -12.95
C ARG A 151 -3.89 -20.94 -11.57
N VAL A 152 -4.17 -19.63 -11.43
CA VAL A 152 -4.72 -19.00 -10.23
C VAL A 152 -5.79 -17.98 -10.64
N PRO A 153 -6.68 -17.56 -9.73
CA PRO A 153 -7.54 -16.40 -9.96
C PRO A 153 -6.73 -15.10 -10.15
N ASN A 154 -7.30 -14.14 -10.89
CA ASN A 154 -6.73 -12.79 -11.01
C ASN A 154 -7.11 -11.88 -9.83
N GLU A 155 -7.02 -12.42 -8.64
CA GLU A 155 -7.42 -11.81 -7.39
C GLU A 155 -6.32 -12.05 -6.36
N THR A 156 -6.29 -11.24 -5.32
CA THR A 156 -5.47 -11.47 -4.14
C THR A 156 -6.36 -11.77 -2.94
N TYR A 157 -5.84 -12.57 -2.01
CA TYR A 157 -6.53 -12.98 -0.80
C TYR A 157 -5.70 -12.53 0.40
N LEU A 158 -6.25 -11.67 1.23
CA LEU A 158 -5.57 -11.16 2.42
C LEU A 158 -6.42 -11.41 3.66
N SER A 159 -5.78 -11.70 4.78
CA SER A 159 -6.45 -11.59 6.06
C SER A 159 -6.83 -10.14 6.35
N ALA A 160 -7.85 -9.89 7.18
CA ALA A 160 -8.21 -8.54 7.59
C ALA A 160 -7.02 -7.80 8.24
N LEU A 161 -6.18 -8.54 8.98
CA LEU A 161 -4.98 -7.98 9.61
C LEU A 161 -3.93 -7.58 8.57
N ASP A 162 -3.66 -8.43 7.56
CA ASP A 162 -2.70 -8.11 6.51
C ASP A 162 -3.21 -6.98 5.63
N PHE A 163 -4.51 -6.95 5.35
CA PHE A 163 -5.13 -5.83 4.62
C PHE A 163 -4.88 -4.50 5.34
N THR A 164 -5.15 -4.40 6.64
CA THR A 164 -4.94 -3.16 7.41
C THR A 164 -3.48 -2.76 7.55
N ARG A 165 -2.55 -3.70 7.40
CA ARG A 165 -1.10 -3.43 7.38
C ARG A 165 -0.59 -2.95 6.02
N THR A 166 -1.20 -3.46 4.94
CA THR A 166 -0.70 -3.28 3.58
C THR A 166 -1.47 -2.22 2.78
N TYR A 167 -2.65 -1.83 3.23
CA TYR A 167 -3.47 -0.79 2.59
C TYR A 167 -3.78 0.35 3.55
N VAL A 168 -3.91 1.55 3.01
CA VAL A 168 -4.34 2.75 3.73
C VAL A 168 -5.55 3.37 3.04
N SER A 169 -6.47 3.91 3.85
CA SER A 169 -7.59 4.67 3.32
C SER A 169 -7.19 6.12 3.01
N ALA A 170 -7.74 6.66 1.95
CA ALA A 170 -7.56 8.05 1.55
C ALA A 170 -8.88 8.61 1.02
N PRO A 171 -9.33 9.79 1.46
CA PRO A 171 -10.47 10.46 0.85
C PRO A 171 -10.04 11.14 -0.45
N LEU A 172 -10.78 10.89 -1.53
CA LEU A 172 -10.77 11.71 -2.73
C LEU A 172 -11.85 12.78 -2.56
N TYR A 173 -11.52 14.04 -2.75
CA TYR A 173 -12.51 15.11 -2.63
C TYR A 173 -13.03 15.52 -4.01
N PHE A 174 -14.33 15.38 -4.21
CA PHE A 174 -15.03 15.84 -5.40
C PHE A 174 -15.91 17.05 -5.06
N MET A 175 -16.38 17.77 -6.07
CA MET A 175 -17.24 18.94 -5.90
C MET A 175 -18.70 18.50 -5.76
N SER A 176 -19.47 19.18 -4.90
CA SER A 176 -20.92 19.11 -4.97
C SER A 176 -21.43 19.64 -6.32
N PRO A 177 -22.65 19.27 -6.78
CA PRO A 177 -23.15 19.70 -8.09
C PRO A 177 -23.24 21.22 -8.27
N ASN A 178 -23.37 21.99 -7.19
CA ASN A 178 -23.36 23.46 -7.19
C ASN A 178 -21.97 24.08 -7.00
N PHE A 179 -20.90 23.27 -6.90
CA PHE A 179 -19.51 23.69 -6.68
C PHE A 179 -19.26 24.48 -5.38
N GLU A 180 -20.13 24.36 -4.39
CA GLU A 180 -20.02 25.10 -3.12
C GLU A 180 -19.29 24.31 -2.02
N SER A 181 -19.22 23.00 -2.14
CA SER A 181 -18.62 22.13 -1.11
C SER A 181 -17.85 20.95 -1.71
N LEU A 182 -16.96 20.40 -0.91
CA LEU A 182 -16.22 19.19 -1.22
C LEU A 182 -16.88 17.97 -0.58
N VAL A 183 -17.05 16.92 -1.37
CA VAL A 183 -17.65 15.63 -0.97
C VAL A 183 -16.57 14.57 -0.97
N PRO A 184 -16.25 13.92 0.17
CA PRO A 184 -15.25 12.86 0.24
C PRO A 184 -15.78 11.55 -0.33
N ASP A 185 -14.92 10.85 -1.07
CA ASP A 185 -15.07 9.47 -1.54
C ASP A 185 -13.87 8.65 -1.06
N VAL A 186 -14.09 7.71 -0.15
CA VAL A 186 -13.00 6.96 0.48
C VAL A 186 -12.53 5.82 -0.42
N VAL A 187 -11.26 5.84 -0.77
CA VAL A 187 -10.56 4.77 -1.49
C VAL A 187 -9.50 4.13 -0.60
N TRP A 188 -9.08 2.90 -0.95
CA TRP A 188 -8.02 2.19 -0.28
C TRP A 188 -6.89 1.90 -1.26
N VAL A 189 -5.68 2.30 -0.90
CA VAL A 189 -4.51 2.16 -1.77
C VAL A 189 -3.39 1.42 -1.06
N PRO A 190 -2.53 0.69 -1.80
CA PRO A 190 -1.36 0.05 -1.22
C PRO A 190 -0.48 1.03 -0.45
N ASN A 191 -0.11 0.69 0.78
CA ASN A 191 0.79 1.50 1.62
C ASN A 191 2.25 1.32 1.18
N LEU A 192 2.62 1.95 0.10
CA LEU A 192 3.97 1.93 -0.49
C LEU A 192 4.71 3.25 -0.27
N GLY A 193 4.53 3.88 0.88
CA GLY A 193 5.21 5.12 1.25
C GLY A 193 4.89 6.27 0.28
N ALA A 194 5.90 6.90 -0.29
CA ALA A 194 5.72 8.06 -1.19
C ALA A 194 4.83 7.76 -2.42
N ALA A 195 4.69 6.51 -2.83
CA ALA A 195 3.83 6.13 -3.96
C ALA A 195 2.33 6.27 -3.66
N VAL A 196 1.93 6.33 -2.38
CA VAL A 196 0.54 6.58 -1.96
C VAL A 196 0.00 7.86 -2.58
N ALA A 197 0.74 8.97 -2.47
CA ALA A 197 0.34 10.27 -3.00
C ALA A 197 0.12 10.22 -4.53
N THR A 198 1.01 9.53 -5.25
CA THR A 198 0.88 9.33 -6.69
C THR A 198 -0.39 8.53 -7.03
N ARG A 199 -0.64 7.44 -6.31
CA ARG A 199 -1.80 6.59 -6.58
C ARG A 199 -3.11 7.32 -6.28
N VAL A 200 -3.17 8.05 -5.18
CA VAL A 200 -4.34 8.87 -4.79
C VAL A 200 -4.59 9.96 -5.83
N ALA A 201 -3.56 10.68 -6.28
CA ALA A 201 -3.69 11.67 -7.35
C ALA A 201 -4.21 11.04 -8.65
N GLN A 202 -3.71 9.87 -9.06
CA GLN A 202 -4.19 9.16 -10.24
C GLN A 202 -5.67 8.78 -10.15
N LEU A 203 -6.12 8.31 -8.97
CA LEU A 203 -7.53 8.00 -8.74
C LEU A 203 -8.40 9.25 -8.80
N LEU A 204 -7.96 10.37 -8.21
CA LEU A 204 -8.65 11.65 -8.29
C LEU A 204 -8.80 12.13 -9.74
N LEU A 205 -7.71 12.07 -10.53
CA LEU A 205 -7.68 12.46 -11.94
C LEU A 205 -8.54 11.56 -12.83
N ALA A 206 -8.79 10.31 -12.43
CA ALA A 206 -9.71 9.42 -13.13
C ALA A 206 -11.18 9.87 -12.99
N GLY A 207 -11.48 10.74 -12.02
CA GLY A 207 -12.82 11.27 -11.78
C GLY A 207 -13.66 10.40 -10.84
N PRO A 208 -14.89 10.85 -10.53
CA PRO A 208 -15.79 10.12 -9.66
C PRO A 208 -16.28 8.83 -10.32
N ASP A 209 -16.39 7.76 -9.53
CA ASP A 209 -16.85 6.44 -9.97
C ASP A 209 -17.76 5.80 -8.92
N GLY A 210 -18.34 4.64 -9.23
CA GLY A 210 -19.25 3.92 -8.34
C GLY A 210 -20.51 4.72 -8.00
N ALA A 211 -20.87 4.72 -6.72
CA ALA A 211 -22.10 5.37 -6.24
C ALA A 211 -22.11 6.90 -6.40
N LEU A 212 -20.92 7.52 -6.41
CA LEU A 212 -20.81 8.98 -6.51
C LEU A 212 -20.76 9.50 -7.95
N LYS A 213 -20.61 8.62 -8.95
CA LYS A 213 -20.43 9.01 -10.36
C LYS A 213 -21.41 10.05 -10.90
N ASN A 214 -22.67 10.00 -10.43
CA ASN A 214 -23.73 10.93 -10.88
C ASN A 214 -24.19 11.87 -9.75
N ALA A 215 -23.54 11.83 -8.60
CA ALA A 215 -23.91 12.60 -7.41
C ALA A 215 -22.95 13.76 -7.12
N VAL A 216 -21.78 13.74 -7.74
CA VAL A 216 -20.73 14.76 -7.57
C VAL A 216 -20.16 15.16 -8.93
N GLU A 217 -19.48 16.30 -8.93
CA GLU A 217 -18.78 16.85 -10.08
C GLU A 217 -17.27 16.88 -9.84
N THR A 218 -16.48 17.07 -10.89
CA THR A 218 -15.06 17.34 -10.78
C THR A 218 -14.71 18.64 -11.50
N ALA A 219 -13.88 19.44 -10.85
CA ALA A 219 -13.31 20.64 -11.47
C ALA A 219 -12.12 20.31 -12.40
N ILE A 220 -11.65 19.07 -12.38
CA ILE A 220 -10.51 18.60 -13.18
C ILE A 220 -11.00 18.20 -14.57
N PRO A 221 -10.46 18.78 -15.66
CA PRO A 221 -10.82 18.38 -17.01
C PRO A 221 -10.59 16.91 -17.28
N THR A 222 -11.54 16.26 -17.93
CA THR A 222 -11.42 14.85 -18.31
C THR A 222 -10.19 14.63 -19.18
N GLY A 223 -9.41 13.59 -18.84
CA GLY A 223 -8.20 13.26 -19.57
C GLY A 223 -6.92 13.94 -19.04
N THR A 224 -7.03 14.83 -18.04
CA THR A 224 -5.86 15.39 -17.33
C THR A 224 -5.00 14.28 -16.74
N ARG A 225 -3.68 14.41 -16.88
CA ARG A 225 -2.70 13.44 -16.39
C ARG A 225 -1.57 14.10 -15.61
N LEU A 226 -0.93 13.33 -14.75
CA LEU A 226 0.36 13.72 -14.15
C LEU A 226 1.47 13.70 -15.21
N SER A 227 2.34 14.72 -15.22
CA SER A 227 3.49 14.83 -16.12
C SER A 227 4.68 15.50 -15.41
N PRO A 228 5.66 14.76 -14.84
CA PRO A 228 5.82 13.30 -14.89
C PRO A 228 4.68 12.55 -14.17
N THR A 229 4.63 11.23 -14.38
CA THR A 229 3.55 10.36 -13.90
C THR A 229 3.51 10.16 -12.38
N THR A 230 4.32 10.90 -11.63
CA THR A 230 4.49 10.76 -10.17
C THR A 230 4.29 12.09 -9.45
N VAL A 231 3.79 11.99 -8.22
CA VAL A 231 3.79 13.07 -7.22
C VAL A 231 5.07 12.94 -6.39
N THR A 232 5.81 14.03 -6.25
CA THR A 232 7.00 14.06 -5.41
C THR A 232 6.61 14.53 -4.01
N VAL A 233 6.98 13.78 -2.98
CA VAL A 233 6.77 14.18 -1.58
C VAL A 233 8.12 14.39 -0.92
N THR A 234 8.39 15.62 -0.48
CA THR A 234 9.65 15.99 0.17
C THR A 234 9.36 16.97 1.30
N SER A 235 9.88 16.68 2.50
CA SER A 235 9.75 17.55 3.67
C SER A 235 8.31 18.03 3.94
N GLY A 236 7.34 17.12 3.76
CA GLY A 236 5.92 17.42 3.97
C GLY A 236 5.24 18.22 2.86
N GLU A 237 5.93 18.47 1.74
CA GLU A 237 5.35 19.07 0.54
C GLU A 237 5.09 18.01 -0.52
N ALA A 238 3.84 17.91 -0.99
CA ALA A 238 3.48 17.14 -2.18
C ALA A 238 3.48 18.06 -3.40
N ALA A 239 4.38 17.81 -4.36
CA ALA A 239 4.48 18.55 -5.60
C ALA A 239 4.01 17.68 -6.77
N LEU A 240 3.07 18.19 -7.55
CA LEU A 240 2.58 17.53 -8.76
C LEU A 240 2.51 18.51 -9.91
N ASN A 241 2.74 17.99 -11.12
CA ASN A 241 2.56 18.73 -12.35
C ASN A 241 1.53 18.02 -13.23
N LEU A 242 0.57 18.75 -13.71
CA LEU A 242 -0.46 18.28 -14.63
C LEU A 242 -0.04 18.62 -16.07
N ASP A 243 -0.54 17.85 -17.02
CA ASP A 243 -0.37 18.15 -18.42
C ASP A 243 -1.20 19.38 -18.87
N SER A 244 -1.04 19.80 -20.11
CA SER A 244 -1.72 20.99 -20.66
C SER A 244 -3.25 20.85 -20.77
N THR A 245 -3.81 19.64 -20.64
CA THR A 245 -5.25 19.41 -20.60
C THR A 245 -5.90 20.17 -19.44
N ALA A 246 -5.18 20.29 -18.32
CA ALA A 246 -5.64 21.06 -17.15
C ALA A 246 -5.75 22.57 -17.38
N LEU A 247 -5.27 23.11 -18.50
CA LEU A 247 -5.46 24.52 -18.88
C LEU A 247 -6.85 24.82 -19.49
N GLN A 248 -7.61 23.79 -19.83
CA GLN A 248 -8.91 23.91 -20.49
C GLN A 248 -10.03 24.21 -19.48
N VAL A 249 -9.82 25.20 -18.62
CA VAL A 249 -10.75 25.59 -17.54
C VAL A 249 -10.83 27.11 -17.42
N THR A 250 -11.96 27.60 -16.94
CA THR A 250 -12.10 28.98 -16.48
C THR A 250 -11.30 29.23 -15.21
N ASP A 251 -11.06 30.50 -14.83
CA ASP A 251 -10.35 30.83 -13.60
C ASP A 251 -11.05 30.29 -12.34
N ALA A 252 -12.41 30.36 -12.33
CA ALA A 252 -13.18 29.78 -11.21
C ALA A 252 -13.01 28.27 -11.10
N GLN A 253 -13.06 27.54 -12.21
CA GLN A 253 -12.84 26.11 -12.25
C GLN A 253 -11.38 25.74 -11.86
N ARG A 254 -10.40 26.60 -12.25
CA ARG A 254 -9.01 26.41 -11.86
C ARG A 254 -8.82 26.45 -10.35
N ASN A 255 -9.43 27.40 -9.67
CA ASN A 255 -9.38 27.48 -8.22
C ASN A 255 -10.04 26.27 -7.56
N ALA A 256 -11.19 25.82 -8.07
CA ALA A 256 -11.88 24.63 -7.60
C ALA A 256 -11.03 23.36 -7.85
N MET A 257 -10.38 23.24 -9.00
CA MET A 257 -9.45 22.12 -9.32
C MET A 257 -8.29 22.08 -8.34
N VAL A 258 -7.64 23.22 -8.08
CA VAL A 258 -6.52 23.29 -7.13
C VAL A 258 -7.00 22.95 -5.72
N ALA A 259 -8.14 23.47 -5.28
CA ALA A 259 -8.72 23.12 -3.98
C ALA A 259 -9.02 21.64 -3.86
N GLN A 260 -9.62 21.02 -4.86
CA GLN A 260 -9.93 19.59 -4.92
C GLN A 260 -8.67 18.73 -4.76
N ILE A 261 -7.61 19.06 -5.51
CA ILE A 261 -6.30 18.35 -5.43
C ILE A 261 -5.65 18.58 -4.06
N ALA A 262 -5.64 19.83 -3.60
CA ALA A 262 -5.00 20.21 -2.35
C ALA A 262 -5.65 19.51 -1.15
N TRP A 263 -6.97 19.51 -1.03
CA TRP A 263 -7.69 18.80 0.03
C TRP A 263 -7.45 17.30 -0.01
N THR A 264 -7.47 16.71 -1.20
CA THR A 264 -7.21 15.28 -1.36
C THR A 264 -5.81 14.90 -0.86
N LEU A 265 -4.77 15.59 -1.32
CA LEU A 265 -3.39 15.23 -0.97
C LEU A 265 -3.02 15.61 0.46
N SER A 266 -3.53 16.74 0.98
CA SER A 266 -3.27 17.13 2.38
C SER A 266 -3.94 16.22 3.41
N SER A 267 -4.93 15.41 3.01
CA SER A 267 -5.52 14.41 3.89
C SER A 267 -4.58 13.23 4.18
N LEU A 268 -3.53 13.06 3.37
CA LEU A 268 -2.55 12.01 3.54
C LEU A 268 -1.57 12.35 4.68
N SER A 269 -1.21 11.35 5.46
CA SER A 269 -0.26 11.52 6.55
C SER A 269 1.09 12.03 6.04
N GLY A 270 1.66 13.01 6.73
CA GLY A 270 2.96 13.58 6.39
C GLY A 270 2.93 14.63 5.28
N ILE A 271 1.76 14.99 4.71
CA ILE A 271 1.63 16.08 3.75
C ILE A 271 1.00 17.29 4.42
N ASN A 272 1.75 18.38 4.48
CA ASN A 272 1.35 19.65 5.09
C ASN A 272 1.15 20.75 4.04
N PHE A 273 1.77 20.59 2.86
CA PHE A 273 1.72 21.53 1.75
C PHE A 273 1.48 20.80 0.44
N VAL A 274 0.74 21.44 -0.44
CA VAL A 274 0.50 20.91 -1.79
C VAL A 274 0.87 21.99 -2.80
N ARG A 275 1.71 21.64 -3.77
CA ARG A 275 2.08 22.49 -4.89
C ARG A 275 1.56 21.89 -6.18
N VAL A 276 0.72 22.64 -6.90
CA VAL A 276 0.18 22.25 -8.19
C VAL A 276 0.77 23.13 -9.27
N THR A 277 1.31 22.50 -10.31
CA THR A 277 1.73 23.16 -11.55
C THR A 277 1.01 22.54 -12.73
N VAL A 278 0.85 23.28 -13.81
CA VAL A 278 0.29 22.81 -15.08
C VAL A 278 1.25 23.16 -16.19
N ALA A 279 1.66 22.19 -17.00
CA ALA A 279 2.68 22.36 -18.02
C ALA A 279 3.94 23.08 -17.49
N ASN A 280 4.36 22.74 -16.26
CA ASN A 280 5.48 23.32 -15.50
C ASN A 280 5.32 24.82 -15.13
N GLN A 281 4.11 25.37 -15.22
CA GLN A 281 3.81 26.73 -14.77
C GLN A 281 2.99 26.66 -13.49
N ALA A 282 3.28 27.55 -12.54
CA ALA A 282 2.53 27.62 -11.29
C ALA A 282 1.07 28.03 -11.59
N VAL A 283 0.13 27.25 -11.07
CA VAL A 283 -1.32 27.54 -11.24
C VAL A 283 -1.82 28.44 -10.13
N SER A 284 -1.16 28.40 -8.96
CA SER A 284 -1.41 29.29 -7.83
C SER A 284 -0.09 29.69 -7.21
N THR A 285 0.06 30.97 -6.89
CA THR A 285 1.21 31.50 -6.16
C THR A 285 1.11 31.27 -4.66
N GLU A 286 -0.05 30.84 -4.16
CA GLU A 286 -0.27 30.58 -2.75
C GLU A 286 -0.04 29.09 -2.43
N LYS A 287 0.79 28.84 -1.42
CA LYS A 287 0.88 27.52 -0.81
C LYS A 287 -0.37 27.30 0.04
N PHE A 288 -1.13 26.27 -0.27
CA PHE A 288 -2.21 25.85 0.60
C PHE A 288 -1.59 25.26 1.89
N VAL A 289 -1.76 25.98 3.00
CA VAL A 289 -1.35 25.55 4.34
C VAL A 289 -2.57 24.97 5.02
N PHE A 290 -2.51 23.72 5.39
CA PHE A 290 -3.59 23.05 6.13
C PHE A 290 -3.19 22.95 7.60
N SER A 291 -3.90 23.66 8.48
CA SER A 291 -3.84 23.44 9.92
C SER A 291 -4.74 22.24 10.25
N ARG A 292 -4.19 21.22 10.89
CA ARG A 292 -4.95 20.09 11.46
C ARG A 292 -5.46 20.46 12.85
#